data_8505ec26b1038a92c39e606fa231d659
#
_entry.id   8505ec26b1038a92c39e606fa231d659
#
_cell.length_a   1.000
_cell.length_b   1.000
_cell.length_c   1.000
_cell.angle_alpha   90.00
_cell.angle_beta   90.00
_cell.angle_gamma   90.00
#
_symmetry.space_group_name_H-M   'P 1'
#
loop_
_entity.id
_entity.type
_entity.pdbx_description
1 polymer ?
#
loop_
_entity_poly.entity_id
_entity_poly.type
_entity_poly.pdbx_seq_one_letter_code
_entity_poly.pdbx_strand_id
1 'polypeptide(L)'
;LDAVVRAGKALYTGASSMYAWQFLKMLKFQQENSLARFVTMQNHYNLIYREEEREMIPLCLDQGIGCIPWSPLARGFLTGTRKRGDGKSETTRARTDEFGQSMYYRDTDFDIVDRVIEIANARGVKPAQVALAWVLSRPAVSAPIIGASKPGHLDDALGALELKLSEDEIKRLEELYEPHPVLGHS
;
A
#
# COMPACT_ATOMS: atom_id res chain seq x y z
N LEU A 1 -10.28 -18.67 -14.16
CA LEU A 1 -9.29 -18.84 -13.07
C LEU A 1 -9.43 -20.20 -12.39
N ASP A 2 -10.65 -20.65 -12.08
CA ASP A 2 -10.89 -21.98 -11.47
C ASP A 2 -10.22 -23.12 -12.26
N ALA A 3 -10.38 -23.15 -13.58
CA ALA A 3 -9.73 -24.14 -14.44
C ALA A 3 -8.19 -24.13 -14.35
N VAL A 4 -7.58 -22.97 -14.11
CA VAL A 4 -6.12 -22.84 -13.93
C VAL A 4 -5.67 -23.47 -12.60
N VAL A 5 -6.45 -23.27 -11.53
CA VAL A 5 -6.20 -23.87 -10.22
C VAL A 5 -6.41 -25.38 -10.29
N ARG A 6 -7.53 -25.86 -10.85
CA ARG A 6 -7.82 -27.30 -11.01
C ARG A 6 -6.79 -28.03 -11.87
N ALA A 7 -6.22 -27.33 -12.86
CA ALA A 7 -5.14 -27.88 -13.69
C ALA A 7 -3.75 -27.85 -13.00
N GLY A 8 -3.66 -27.39 -11.75
CA GLY A 8 -2.41 -27.28 -10.98
C GLY A 8 -1.42 -26.23 -11.51
N LYS A 9 -1.87 -25.32 -12.41
CA LYS A 9 -1.01 -24.24 -12.97
C LYS A 9 -0.87 -23.05 -12.03
N ALA A 10 -1.77 -22.90 -11.06
CA ALA A 10 -1.67 -21.99 -9.94
C ALA A 10 -2.19 -22.69 -8.69
N LEU A 11 -1.60 -22.40 -7.54
CA LEU A 11 -2.07 -22.92 -6.25
C LEU A 11 -3.25 -22.09 -5.74
N TYR A 12 -3.12 -20.77 -5.85
CA TYR A 12 -4.12 -19.81 -5.40
C TYR A 12 -4.27 -18.68 -6.42
N THR A 13 -5.38 -17.98 -6.34
CA THR A 13 -5.66 -16.78 -7.14
C THR A 13 -6.05 -15.62 -6.23
N GLY A 14 -5.81 -14.40 -6.71
CA GLY A 14 -6.20 -13.17 -6.05
C GLY A 14 -6.87 -12.21 -7.03
N ALA A 15 -7.43 -11.15 -6.49
CA ALA A 15 -7.98 -10.04 -7.24
C ALA A 15 -7.07 -8.81 -7.11
N SER A 16 -7.29 -7.80 -7.95
CA SER A 16 -6.60 -6.52 -7.88
C SER A 16 -7.62 -5.39 -7.87
N SER A 17 -7.18 -4.18 -7.62
CA SER A 17 -7.98 -2.96 -7.45
C SER A 17 -9.31 -2.95 -8.20
N MET A 18 -10.41 -2.87 -7.47
CA MET A 18 -11.78 -2.78 -7.97
C MET A 18 -12.69 -2.25 -6.86
N TYR A 19 -13.93 -1.95 -7.17
CA TYR A 19 -14.91 -1.59 -6.13
C TYR A 19 -15.25 -2.79 -5.24
N ALA A 20 -15.42 -2.55 -3.94
CA ALA A 20 -15.70 -3.60 -2.95
C ALA A 20 -16.96 -4.40 -3.30
N TRP A 21 -18.03 -3.76 -3.82
CA TRP A 21 -19.24 -4.45 -4.25
C TRP A 21 -19.01 -5.40 -5.43
N GLN A 22 -18.09 -5.08 -6.34
CA GLN A 22 -17.72 -5.96 -7.46
C GLN A 22 -16.99 -7.19 -6.93
N PHE A 23 -16.03 -6.97 -6.03
CA PHE A 23 -15.28 -8.06 -5.40
C PHE A 23 -16.18 -8.99 -4.60
N LEU A 24 -17.11 -8.44 -3.80
CA LEU A 24 -18.08 -9.25 -3.07
C LEU A 24 -18.94 -10.11 -4.00
N LYS A 25 -19.39 -9.56 -5.14
CA LYS A 25 -20.15 -10.34 -6.13
C LYS A 25 -19.33 -11.51 -6.68
N MET A 26 -18.03 -11.29 -6.95
CA MET A 26 -17.15 -12.37 -7.42
C MET A 26 -16.98 -13.45 -6.35
N LEU A 27 -16.74 -13.07 -5.09
CA LEU A 27 -16.60 -14.02 -3.98
C LEU A 27 -17.87 -14.86 -3.79
N LYS A 28 -19.05 -14.24 -3.82
CA LYS A 28 -20.33 -14.95 -3.76
C LYS A 28 -20.50 -15.92 -4.92
N PHE A 29 -20.22 -15.47 -6.15
CA PHE A 29 -20.31 -16.34 -7.32
C PHE A 29 -19.37 -17.55 -7.22
N GLN A 30 -18.13 -17.36 -6.74
CA GLN A 30 -17.20 -18.45 -6.50
C GLN A 30 -17.75 -19.44 -5.46
N GLN A 31 -18.29 -18.93 -4.36
CA GLN A 31 -18.87 -19.76 -3.30
C GLN A 31 -20.07 -20.57 -3.78
N GLU A 32 -21.04 -19.93 -4.44
CA GLU A 32 -22.28 -20.55 -4.93
C GLU A 32 -22.02 -21.63 -6.00
N ASN A 33 -20.94 -21.49 -6.77
CA ASN A 33 -20.58 -22.43 -7.83
C ASN A 33 -19.39 -23.37 -7.46
N SER A 34 -19.00 -23.42 -6.19
CA SER A 34 -17.90 -24.26 -5.71
C SER A 34 -16.60 -24.08 -6.51
N LEU A 35 -16.29 -22.83 -6.88
CA LEU A 35 -15.07 -22.48 -7.62
C LEU A 35 -13.91 -22.14 -6.67
N ALA A 36 -12.69 -22.19 -7.20
CA ALA A 36 -11.48 -21.77 -6.48
C ALA A 36 -11.61 -20.30 -6.04
N ARG A 37 -11.54 -20.09 -4.71
CA ARG A 37 -11.75 -18.78 -4.10
C ARG A 37 -10.51 -17.89 -4.25
N PHE A 38 -10.74 -16.59 -4.37
CA PHE A 38 -9.68 -15.60 -4.18
C PHE A 38 -9.23 -15.59 -2.73
N VAL A 39 -7.90 -15.58 -2.53
CA VAL A 39 -7.29 -15.55 -1.19
C VAL A 39 -6.58 -14.22 -0.89
N THR A 40 -6.33 -13.40 -1.91
CA THR A 40 -5.69 -12.09 -1.75
C THR A 40 -6.39 -11.00 -2.57
N MET A 41 -6.26 -9.76 -2.06
CA MET A 41 -6.59 -8.52 -2.75
C MET A 41 -5.33 -7.67 -2.90
N GLN A 42 -4.94 -7.38 -4.14
CA GLN A 42 -3.84 -6.46 -4.46
C GLN A 42 -4.40 -5.07 -4.72
N ASN A 43 -4.49 -4.27 -3.68
CA ASN A 43 -5.08 -2.93 -3.69
C ASN A 43 -4.03 -1.82 -3.55
N HIS A 44 -4.41 -0.58 -3.87
CA HIS A 44 -3.61 0.60 -3.65
C HIS A 44 -3.72 1.03 -2.18
N TYR A 45 -2.65 0.94 -1.41
CA TYR A 45 -2.71 1.30 0.00
C TYR A 45 -1.36 1.71 0.56
N ASN A 46 -1.30 2.90 1.15
CA ASN A 46 -0.15 3.46 1.83
C ASN A 46 -0.57 4.66 2.72
N LEU A 47 0.36 5.27 3.43
CA LEU A 47 0.09 6.39 4.36
C LEU A 47 -0.63 7.60 3.74
N ILE A 48 -0.39 7.88 2.46
CA ILE A 48 -1.00 9.02 1.76
C ILE A 48 -2.15 8.62 0.84
N TYR A 49 -2.54 7.34 0.81
CA TYR A 49 -3.72 6.85 0.12
C TYR A 49 -4.39 5.75 0.94
N ARG A 50 -5.49 6.10 1.63
CA ARG A 50 -6.17 5.23 2.59
C ARG A 50 -7.65 4.96 2.25
N GLU A 51 -8.07 5.26 1.02
CA GLU A 51 -9.48 5.12 0.61
C GLU A 51 -9.99 3.68 0.69
N GLU A 52 -9.11 2.70 0.61
CA GLU A 52 -9.43 1.28 0.77
C GLU A 52 -9.96 0.92 2.18
N GLU A 53 -9.68 1.77 3.18
CA GLU A 53 -10.18 1.60 4.56
C GLU A 53 -11.70 1.81 4.67
N ARG A 54 -12.34 2.42 3.67
CA ARG A 54 -13.78 2.66 3.66
C ARG A 54 -14.60 1.39 3.49
N GLU A 55 -14.21 0.54 2.53
CA GLU A 55 -15.00 -0.64 2.17
C GLU A 55 -14.14 -1.87 1.87
N MET A 56 -13.08 -1.77 1.05
CA MET A 56 -12.34 -2.93 0.60
C MET A 56 -11.59 -3.64 1.74
N ILE A 57 -10.91 -2.91 2.61
CA ILE A 57 -10.20 -3.49 3.76
C ILE A 57 -11.18 -4.14 4.74
N PRO A 58 -12.29 -3.48 5.16
CA PRO A 58 -13.32 -4.13 5.95
C PRO A 58 -13.89 -5.40 5.30
N LEU A 59 -14.15 -5.38 4.00
CA LEU A 59 -14.60 -6.56 3.26
C LEU A 59 -13.56 -7.68 3.27
N CYS A 60 -12.28 -7.37 3.07
CA CYS A 60 -11.20 -8.36 3.12
C CYS A 60 -11.12 -9.03 4.50
N LEU A 61 -11.21 -8.25 5.58
CA LEU A 61 -11.22 -8.77 6.95
C LEU A 61 -12.42 -9.67 7.21
N ASP A 62 -13.63 -9.24 6.83
CA ASP A 62 -14.87 -10.01 6.98
C ASP A 62 -14.80 -11.34 6.22
N GLN A 63 -14.23 -11.30 5.02
CA GLN A 63 -14.14 -12.47 4.14
C GLN A 63 -12.88 -13.33 4.35
N GLY A 64 -11.98 -12.99 5.27
CA GLY A 64 -10.72 -13.70 5.50
C GLY A 64 -9.77 -13.66 4.29
N ILE A 65 -9.72 -12.52 3.60
CA ILE A 65 -8.87 -12.27 2.43
C ILE A 65 -7.67 -11.44 2.86
N GLY A 66 -6.45 -11.86 2.51
CA GLY A 66 -5.24 -11.10 2.80
C GLY A 66 -5.04 -9.95 1.81
N CYS A 67 -4.71 -8.75 2.32
CA CYS A 67 -4.31 -7.64 1.46
C CYS A 67 -2.82 -7.70 1.15
N ILE A 68 -2.46 -7.51 -0.12
CA ILE A 68 -1.09 -7.44 -0.62
C ILE A 68 -0.89 -6.11 -1.36
N PRO A 69 -0.83 -4.96 -0.64
CA PRO A 69 -0.90 -3.65 -1.27
C PRO A 69 0.25 -3.37 -2.23
N TRP A 70 -0.08 -2.74 -3.38
CA TRP A 70 0.91 -2.16 -4.26
C TRP A 70 1.21 -0.70 -3.90
N SER A 71 2.39 -0.21 -4.29
CA SER A 71 2.90 1.14 -3.97
C SER A 71 2.89 1.49 -2.47
N PRO A 72 3.37 0.63 -1.56
CA PRO A 72 3.38 0.91 -0.12
C PRO A 72 4.23 2.13 0.24
N LEU A 73 5.18 2.51 -0.61
CA LEU A 73 6.01 3.72 -0.48
C LEU A 73 5.52 4.88 -1.37
N ALA A 74 4.28 4.84 -1.85
CA ALA A 74 3.75 5.85 -2.77
C ALA A 74 4.71 6.16 -3.93
N ARG A 75 5.21 5.11 -4.61
CA ARG A 75 6.17 5.20 -5.71
C ARG A 75 7.47 5.95 -5.33
N GLY A 76 7.86 5.87 -4.06
CA GLY A 76 9.04 6.52 -3.50
C GLY A 76 8.77 7.92 -2.92
N PHE A 77 7.53 8.41 -2.92
CA PHE A 77 7.19 9.69 -2.30
C PHE A 77 7.45 9.65 -0.78
N LEU A 78 7.07 8.58 -0.12
CA LEU A 78 7.25 8.37 1.33
C LEU A 78 8.71 8.11 1.76
N THR A 79 9.67 8.15 0.83
CA THR A 79 11.11 8.07 1.17
C THR A 79 11.72 9.43 1.54
N GLY A 80 10.95 10.52 1.43
CA GLY A 80 11.42 11.87 1.74
C GLY A 80 12.37 12.49 0.71
N THR A 81 12.52 11.87 -0.48
CA THR A 81 13.41 12.38 -1.54
C THR A 81 12.74 13.40 -2.46
N ARG A 82 11.48 13.75 -2.20
CA ARG A 82 10.70 14.71 -3.00
C ARG A 82 10.59 16.04 -2.26
N LYS A 83 10.71 17.16 -2.98
CA LYS A 83 10.61 18.51 -2.41
C LYS A 83 9.32 19.19 -2.84
N ARG A 84 8.76 20.03 -1.95
CA ARG A 84 7.63 20.90 -2.27
C ARG A 84 8.02 21.89 -3.38
N GLY A 85 7.12 22.13 -4.30
CA GLY A 85 7.16 23.31 -5.18
C GLY A 85 7.98 23.22 -6.45
N ASP A 86 8.94 22.33 -6.61
CA ASP A 86 9.84 22.42 -7.74
C ASP A 86 9.68 21.38 -8.85
N GLY A 87 8.77 20.42 -8.73
CA GLY A 87 8.67 19.34 -9.72
C GLY A 87 10.01 18.63 -10.02
N LYS A 88 11.12 19.10 -9.44
CA LYS A 88 12.48 18.60 -9.62
C LYS A 88 12.82 17.62 -8.52
N SER A 89 12.58 16.38 -8.80
CA SER A 89 12.99 15.30 -7.91
C SER A 89 14.41 14.84 -8.25
N GLU A 90 15.15 14.45 -7.22
CA GLU A 90 16.53 13.98 -7.33
C GLU A 90 16.64 12.64 -8.06
N THR A 91 15.53 11.89 -8.22
CA THR A 91 15.56 10.57 -8.88
C THR A 91 14.99 10.62 -10.29
N THR A 92 15.58 9.84 -11.21
CA THR A 92 15.10 9.69 -12.60
C THR A 92 13.64 9.28 -12.63
N ARG A 93 13.22 8.33 -11.81
CA ARG A 93 11.83 7.86 -11.73
C ARG A 93 10.86 8.97 -11.38
N ALA A 94 11.21 9.85 -10.48
CA ALA A 94 10.32 10.93 -10.07
C ALA A 94 10.10 11.99 -11.15
N ARG A 95 11.06 12.15 -12.07
CA ARG A 95 10.93 13.07 -13.21
C ARG A 95 10.09 12.49 -14.36
N THR A 96 10.04 11.16 -14.47
CA THR A 96 9.39 10.46 -15.59
C THR A 96 8.10 9.75 -15.20
N ASP A 97 7.71 9.78 -13.92
CA ASP A 97 6.56 9.06 -13.39
C ASP A 97 5.31 9.97 -13.37
N GLU A 98 4.76 10.27 -14.55
CA GLU A 98 3.53 11.06 -14.71
C GLU A 98 2.35 10.45 -13.92
N PHE A 99 2.26 9.12 -13.87
CA PHE A 99 1.23 8.42 -13.12
C PHE A 99 1.35 8.68 -11.61
N GLY A 100 2.56 8.64 -11.05
CA GLY A 100 2.80 9.00 -9.65
C GLY A 100 2.46 10.47 -9.36
N GLN A 101 2.77 11.37 -10.30
CA GLN A 101 2.46 12.80 -10.16
C GLN A 101 0.95 13.09 -10.17
N SER A 102 0.16 12.31 -10.89
CA SER A 102 -1.30 12.45 -10.91
C SER A 102 -1.99 11.93 -9.63
N MET A 103 -1.30 11.05 -8.88
CA MET A 103 -1.86 10.40 -7.69
C MET A 103 -1.53 11.13 -6.38
N TYR A 104 -0.37 11.74 -6.29
CA TYR A 104 0.22 12.33 -5.09
C TYR A 104 0.62 13.79 -5.37
N TYR A 105 1.28 14.43 -4.43
CA TYR A 105 1.79 15.80 -4.50
C TYR A 105 0.82 16.90 -4.04
N ARG A 106 -0.18 16.57 -3.22
CA ARG A 106 -0.91 17.57 -2.46
C ARG A 106 -0.02 18.11 -1.33
N ASP A 107 -0.28 19.31 -0.87
CA ASP A 107 0.45 19.88 0.27
C ASP A 107 0.34 19.00 1.52
N THR A 108 -0.84 18.44 1.78
CA THR A 108 -1.09 17.49 2.87
C THR A 108 -0.31 16.18 2.74
N ASP A 109 -0.02 15.71 1.52
CA ASP A 109 0.84 14.54 1.31
C ASP A 109 2.27 14.82 1.78
N PHE A 110 2.78 16.03 1.52
CA PHE A 110 4.10 16.45 2.01
C PHE A 110 4.13 16.59 3.54
N ASP A 111 3.04 17.06 4.18
CA ASP A 111 2.95 17.12 5.64
C ASP A 111 3.08 15.73 6.27
N ILE A 112 2.46 14.72 5.67
CA ILE A 112 2.61 13.34 6.11
C ILE A 112 4.05 12.84 5.92
N VAL A 113 4.70 13.16 4.78
CA VAL A 113 6.10 12.80 4.54
C VAL A 113 7.02 13.46 5.57
N ASP A 114 6.80 14.72 5.89
CA ASP A 114 7.57 15.43 6.91
C ASP A 114 7.45 14.72 8.27
N ARG A 115 6.25 14.24 8.62
CA ARG A 115 6.03 13.42 9.83
C ARG A 115 6.76 12.08 9.79
N VAL A 116 6.76 11.41 8.63
CA VAL A 116 7.53 10.17 8.42
C VAL A 116 9.02 10.43 8.66
N ILE A 117 9.56 11.54 8.13
CA ILE A 117 10.97 11.93 8.31
C ILE A 117 11.30 12.22 9.77
N GLU A 118 10.41 12.95 10.49
CA GLU A 118 10.59 13.22 11.93
C GLU A 118 10.73 11.93 12.73
N ILE A 119 9.79 11.00 12.56
CA ILE A 119 9.78 9.72 13.26
C ILE A 119 11.01 8.89 12.89
N ALA A 120 11.36 8.85 11.61
CA ALA A 120 12.54 8.14 11.12
C ALA A 120 13.83 8.65 11.78
N ASN A 121 14.00 9.98 11.85
CA ASN A 121 15.14 10.61 12.49
C ASN A 121 15.20 10.31 14.00
N ALA A 122 14.06 10.39 14.69
CA ALA A 122 13.97 10.09 16.13
C ALA A 122 14.31 8.62 16.44
N ARG A 123 14.01 7.71 15.51
CA ARG A 123 14.30 6.27 15.62
C ARG A 123 15.67 5.87 15.07
N GLY A 124 16.37 6.76 14.36
CA GLY A 124 17.63 6.44 13.69
C GLY A 124 17.48 5.45 12.53
N VAL A 125 16.31 5.46 11.86
CA VAL A 125 15.97 4.57 10.74
C VAL A 125 15.66 5.38 9.48
N LYS A 126 15.46 4.72 8.34
CA LYS A 126 15.10 5.42 7.09
C LYS A 126 13.59 5.69 7.01
N PRO A 127 13.15 6.79 6.38
CA PRO A 127 11.73 7.09 6.16
C PRO A 127 10.95 5.93 5.51
N ALA A 128 11.57 5.23 4.54
CA ALA A 128 10.98 4.05 3.90
C ALA A 128 10.62 2.95 4.90
N GLN A 129 11.45 2.74 5.94
CA GLN A 129 11.18 1.72 6.97
C GLN A 129 9.98 2.10 7.84
N VAL A 130 9.83 3.38 8.20
CA VAL A 130 8.67 3.87 8.95
C VAL A 130 7.38 3.69 8.13
N ALA A 131 7.39 4.08 6.85
CA ALA A 131 6.23 3.93 5.97
C ALA A 131 5.84 2.46 5.77
N LEU A 132 6.81 1.56 5.57
CA LEU A 132 6.56 0.13 5.45
C LEU A 132 6.08 -0.49 6.77
N ALA A 133 6.68 -0.10 7.90
CA ALA A 133 6.25 -0.59 9.22
C ALA A 133 4.81 -0.19 9.52
N TRP A 134 4.38 1.02 9.09
CA TRP A 134 2.98 1.41 9.22
C TRP A 134 2.06 0.52 8.39
N VAL A 135 2.37 0.25 7.10
CA VAL A 135 1.58 -0.66 6.26
C VAL A 135 1.51 -2.06 6.88
N LEU A 136 2.64 -2.59 7.34
CA LEU A 136 2.75 -3.90 7.99
C LEU A 136 1.99 -3.99 9.31
N SER A 137 1.75 -2.87 10.00
CA SER A 137 0.98 -2.83 11.24
C SER A 137 -0.53 -2.99 11.03
N ARG A 138 -1.02 -2.92 9.78
CA ARG A 138 -2.47 -3.01 9.48
C ARG A 138 -2.95 -4.45 9.49
N PRO A 139 -4.02 -4.78 10.24
CA PRO A 139 -4.49 -6.16 10.43
C PRO A 139 -4.82 -6.91 9.14
N ALA A 140 -5.30 -6.20 8.10
CA ALA A 140 -5.66 -6.80 6.82
C ALA A 140 -4.44 -7.12 5.95
N VAL A 141 -3.29 -6.49 6.20
CA VAL A 141 -2.11 -6.60 5.33
C VAL A 141 -1.34 -7.87 5.63
N SER A 142 -1.27 -8.75 4.65
CA SER A 142 -0.46 -9.97 4.72
C SER A 142 0.98 -9.73 4.26
N ALA A 143 1.18 -8.97 3.18
CA ALA A 143 2.50 -8.61 2.68
C ALA A 143 2.39 -7.43 1.69
N PRO A 144 3.10 -6.31 1.88
CA PRO A 144 3.17 -5.26 0.87
C PRO A 144 4.07 -5.66 -0.29
N ILE A 145 3.71 -5.22 -1.52
CA ILE A 145 4.52 -5.45 -2.71
C ILE A 145 5.52 -4.32 -2.85
N ILE A 146 6.80 -4.64 -2.73
CA ILE A 146 7.89 -3.69 -2.88
C ILE A 146 8.61 -3.83 -4.22
N GLY A 147 9.16 -2.71 -4.73
CA GLY A 147 10.06 -2.69 -5.86
C GLY A 147 11.47 -2.29 -5.42
N ALA A 148 12.43 -3.19 -5.57
CA ALA A 148 13.84 -2.93 -5.26
C ALA A 148 14.66 -2.84 -6.55
N SER A 149 15.24 -1.67 -6.84
CA SER A 149 16.15 -1.46 -7.98
C SER A 149 17.64 -1.55 -7.59
N LYS A 150 17.92 -1.65 -6.29
CA LYS A 150 19.26 -1.81 -5.71
C LYS A 150 19.19 -2.78 -4.53
N PRO A 151 20.24 -3.58 -4.25
CA PRO A 151 20.27 -4.48 -3.11
C PRO A 151 19.90 -3.80 -1.79
N GLY A 152 20.45 -2.62 -1.49
CA GLY A 152 20.15 -1.87 -0.27
C GLY A 152 18.68 -1.49 -0.08
N HIS A 153 17.86 -1.45 -1.15
CA HIS A 153 16.42 -1.24 -1.00
C HIS A 153 15.73 -2.46 -0.40
N LEU A 154 16.25 -3.66 -0.65
CA LEU A 154 15.74 -4.88 -0.04
C LEU A 154 16.11 -4.93 1.43
N ASP A 155 17.36 -4.60 1.77
CA ASP A 155 17.82 -4.56 3.16
C ASP A 155 17.00 -3.54 3.97
N ASP A 156 16.73 -2.36 3.41
CA ASP A 156 15.86 -1.35 4.02
C ASP A 156 14.45 -1.88 4.26
N ALA A 157 13.88 -2.59 3.29
CA ALA A 157 12.54 -3.16 3.41
C ALA A 157 12.48 -4.27 4.49
N LEU A 158 13.51 -5.13 4.55
CA LEU A 158 13.61 -6.15 5.59
C LEU A 158 13.73 -5.52 6.98
N GLY A 159 14.47 -4.42 7.13
CA GLY A 159 14.58 -3.70 8.39
C GLY A 159 13.25 -3.14 8.90
N ALA A 160 12.26 -2.94 8.03
CA ALA A 160 10.92 -2.52 8.44
C ALA A 160 10.14 -3.60 9.22
N LEU A 161 10.48 -4.88 9.06
CA LEU A 161 9.83 -5.99 9.77
C LEU A 161 10.12 -5.96 11.28
N GLU A 162 11.28 -5.43 11.66
CA GLU A 162 11.71 -5.31 13.06
C GLU A 162 11.21 -4.01 13.72
N LEU A 163 10.73 -3.05 12.93
CA LEU A 163 10.31 -1.74 13.42
C LEU A 163 8.85 -1.76 13.89
N LYS A 164 8.67 -1.71 15.21
CA LYS A 164 7.34 -1.56 15.79
C LYS A 164 7.08 -0.10 16.15
N LEU A 165 6.08 0.48 15.49
CA LEU A 165 5.61 1.84 15.77
C LEU A 165 4.74 1.83 17.04
N SER A 166 4.89 2.85 17.88
CA SER A 166 3.99 3.07 19.02
C SER A 166 2.63 3.60 18.55
N GLU A 167 1.61 3.50 19.41
CA GLU A 167 0.28 4.06 19.11
C GLU A 167 0.33 5.57 18.87
N ASP A 168 1.18 6.30 19.60
CA ASP A 168 1.39 7.74 19.39
C ASP A 168 2.00 8.04 18.03
N GLU A 169 3.02 7.28 17.61
CA GLU A 169 3.64 7.43 16.29
C GLU A 169 2.63 7.13 15.17
N ILE A 170 1.84 6.07 15.30
CA ILE A 170 0.77 5.74 14.36
C ILE A 170 -0.23 6.88 14.26
N LYS A 171 -0.71 7.39 15.40
CA LYS A 171 -1.63 8.52 15.45
C LYS A 171 -1.05 9.75 14.76
N ARG A 172 0.20 10.10 15.04
CA ARG A 172 0.89 11.25 14.43
C ARG A 172 1.09 11.10 12.92
N LEU A 173 1.25 9.87 12.42
CA LEU A 173 1.32 9.58 10.98
C LEU A 173 -0.04 9.71 10.29
N GLU A 174 -1.12 9.45 11.00
CA GLU A 174 -2.47 9.35 10.44
C GLU A 174 -3.28 10.65 10.56
N GLU A 175 -3.02 11.48 11.57
CA GLU A 175 -3.83 12.66 11.91
C GLU A 175 -3.92 13.72 10.81
N LEU A 176 -2.94 13.76 9.89
CA LEU A 176 -2.88 14.71 8.79
C LEU A 176 -3.51 14.17 7.49
N TYR A 177 -4.04 12.95 7.52
CA TYR A 177 -4.62 12.34 6.33
C TYR A 177 -5.89 13.05 5.88
N GLU A 178 -5.91 13.48 4.62
CA GLU A 178 -7.11 13.98 3.96
C GLU A 178 -7.57 13.00 2.86
N PRO A 179 -8.88 12.76 2.74
CA PRO A 179 -9.40 11.83 1.73
C PRO A 179 -9.01 12.22 0.30
N HIS A 180 -8.63 11.22 -0.48
CA HIS A 180 -8.36 11.34 -1.90
C HIS A 180 -9.57 10.92 -2.74
N PRO A 181 -9.70 11.37 -4.01
CA PRO A 181 -10.53 10.68 -4.98
C PRO A 181 -10.10 9.22 -5.10
N VAL A 182 -11.04 8.33 -5.43
CA VAL A 182 -10.71 6.94 -5.71
C VAL A 182 -9.74 6.86 -6.89
N LEU A 183 -8.58 6.24 -6.69
CA LEU A 183 -7.50 6.12 -7.67
C LEU A 183 -7.16 4.64 -7.88
N GLY A 184 -6.67 4.34 -9.09
CA GLY A 184 -6.17 2.98 -9.39
C GLY A 184 -7.19 2.05 -10.02
N HIS A 185 -8.47 2.41 -10.06
CA HIS A 185 -9.53 1.72 -10.81
C HIS A 185 -10.68 2.68 -11.14
N SER A 186 -11.38 2.43 -12.20
CA SER A 186 -12.53 3.21 -12.69
C SER A 186 -13.62 2.24 -13.19
#